data_23afc16bdc85d4bec81d84fd3f09f4d8
#
_entry.id   23afc16bdc85d4bec81d84fd3f09f4d8
#
_cell.length_a   1.000
_cell.length_b   1.000
_cell.length_c   1.000
_cell.angle_alpha   90.00
_cell.angle_beta   90.00
_cell.angle_gamma   90.00
#
_symmetry.space_group_name_H-M   'P 1'
#
loop_
_entity.id
_entity.type
_entity.pdbx_description
1 polymer ?
#
loop_
_entity_poly.entity_id
_entity_poly.type
_entity_poly.pdbx_seq_one_letter_code
_entity_poly.pdbx_strand_id
1 'polypeptide(L)'
;MFENFDGLEEGFNQGTVGQLEELNKALGTGEQGEAYGSFNDMSALRPQSLEATLKVVTATTEQIKFWKRIGKKQAFNTVEEFNVMDSMGGNSSPFFVEGGLPNEEDSNYLRQSQYVKFLGTTRVITHPATLVRNTAGDIVARETTNGTSWLLMQLEKALYFGDASLDPLSFDGVITQVKSFVAGKTYANQHVIDMKGQPLDENTLEDISAIIADNFGSGKLELHMTNQVNKDLSKMIMGTSGRQRIMMGQEAMLGAPVRGYEANAGPIEFLNNVFLKPQATVPAASAKGAPAVPTYPSTHVVAGTLAESTIPSGTYYYFVTAKNSAGESAPVSMGSVAVTLGQGVTLTINRVVSDPPAKSYKVYRGIKSTAADAQLAFEIKDAGAETTQDIVDSNASIPGSHTAMLLDNDSENVLSFKQLAPLMKLPLARISASERFMILLYGMIQVYNPRRIVVLKNIGVLGLNANRELFTPNYGAASFGTVRPSLQ
;
A
#
# COMPACT_ATOMS: atom_id res chain seq x y z
N MET A 1 33.85 46.76 -15.04
CA MET A 1 33.32 46.83 -13.67
C MET A 1 32.40 45.59 -13.37
N PHE A 2 32.76 44.42 -13.89
CA PHE A 2 31.99 43.19 -13.67
C PHE A 2 32.91 41.94 -13.53
N GLU A 3 34.17 42.13 -13.11
CA GLU A 3 35.15 41.04 -13.06
C GLU A 3 35.23 40.26 -11.73
N ASN A 4 34.28 40.49 -10.80
CA ASN A 4 34.28 39.83 -9.48
C ASN A 4 32.98 39.06 -9.17
N PHE A 5 32.36 38.47 -10.19
CA PHE A 5 31.18 37.64 -9.96
C PHE A 5 31.45 36.12 -10.04
N ASP A 6 32.70 35.70 -10.20
CA ASP A 6 33.10 34.28 -10.25
C ASP A 6 32.86 33.50 -8.92
N GLY A 7 32.67 34.20 -7.82
CA GLY A 7 32.33 33.59 -6.53
C GLY A 7 30.86 33.34 -6.27
N LEU A 8 29.97 33.80 -7.16
CA LEU A 8 28.50 33.69 -6.97
C LEU A 8 27.89 32.42 -7.59
N GLU A 9 28.57 31.76 -8.52
CA GLU A 9 28.04 30.55 -9.15
C GLU A 9 28.00 29.35 -8.21
N GLU A 10 28.92 29.21 -7.27
CA GLU A 10 28.91 28.13 -6.28
C GLU A 10 27.98 28.39 -5.08
N GLY A 11 27.65 29.66 -4.81
CA GLY A 11 26.84 30.07 -3.66
C GLY A 11 25.33 30.10 -3.91
N PHE A 12 24.87 30.12 -5.15
CA PHE A 12 23.45 30.31 -5.47
C PHE A 12 22.56 29.13 -5.11
N ASN A 13 23.11 27.93 -4.99
CA ASN A 13 22.37 26.72 -4.62
C ASN A 13 22.30 26.47 -3.09
N GLN A 14 23.04 27.22 -2.29
CA GLN A 14 23.08 27.08 -0.83
C GLN A 14 23.10 28.43 -0.09
N GLY A 15 22.44 29.43 -0.65
CA GLY A 15 22.41 30.77 -0.05
C GLY A 15 21.99 30.76 1.42
N THR A 16 22.92 31.06 2.28
CA THR A 16 22.64 31.34 3.69
C THR A 16 21.83 32.63 3.80
N VAL A 17 21.03 32.76 4.86
CA VAL A 17 20.25 33.99 5.15
C VAL A 17 21.12 35.22 5.08
N GLY A 18 22.40 35.15 5.49
CA GLY A 18 23.36 36.24 5.40
C GLY A 18 23.71 36.68 3.98
N GLN A 19 23.80 35.76 3.03
CA GLN A 19 24.05 36.09 1.62
C GLN A 19 22.81 36.74 0.96
N LEU A 20 21.60 36.34 1.36
CA LEU A 20 20.37 37.02 0.96
C LEU A 20 20.26 38.42 1.56
N GLU A 21 20.73 38.65 2.78
CA GLU A 21 20.79 39.97 3.39
C GLU A 21 21.83 40.88 2.74
N GLU A 22 23.01 40.34 2.36
CA GLU A 22 24.02 41.09 1.60
C GLU A 22 23.54 41.44 0.18
N LEU A 23 22.86 40.51 -0.49
CA LEU A 23 22.27 40.76 -1.81
C LEU A 23 21.15 41.83 -1.72
N ASN A 24 20.35 41.78 -0.68
CA ASN A 24 19.32 42.81 -0.43
C ASN A 24 19.95 44.17 -0.09
N LYS A 25 21.06 44.21 0.63
CA LYS A 25 21.83 45.45 0.87
C LYS A 25 22.46 45.98 -0.42
N ALA A 26 23.00 45.12 -1.28
CA ALA A 26 23.62 45.50 -2.54
C ALA A 26 22.57 46.03 -3.57
N LEU A 27 21.32 45.65 -3.38
CA LEU A 27 20.21 46.09 -4.22
C LEU A 27 19.41 47.26 -3.65
N GLY A 28 19.78 47.75 -2.46
CA GLY A 28 19.25 48.96 -1.84
C GLY A 28 19.77 50.25 -2.51
N THR A 29 19.04 51.33 -2.41
CA THR A 29 19.46 52.64 -2.92
C THR A 29 20.43 53.27 -1.95
N GLY A 30 21.64 52.83 -1.90
CA GLY A 30 22.88 53.49 -1.44
C GLY A 30 22.90 54.53 -0.30
N GLU A 31 21.83 54.84 0.34
CA GLU A 31 21.79 55.72 1.53
C GLU A 31 21.57 54.90 2.79
N GLN A 32 22.59 54.85 3.63
CA GLN A 32 22.48 54.34 5.01
C GLN A 32 21.61 55.32 5.83
N GLY A 33 20.32 55.25 5.66
CA GLY A 33 19.38 55.92 6.55
C GLY A 33 19.15 54.99 7.77
N GLU A 34 19.46 55.53 8.96
CA GLU A 34 19.12 54.95 10.21
C GLU A 34 17.69 54.39 10.26
N ALA A 35 17.59 53.26 10.85
CA ALA A 35 16.45 52.56 11.46
C ALA A 35 15.07 53.28 11.49
N TYR A 36 14.48 53.56 10.36
CA TYR A 36 13.05 53.67 10.21
C TYR A 36 12.57 52.57 9.32
N GLY A 37 11.75 51.72 9.93
CA GLY A 37 11.27 50.46 9.38
C GLY A 37 11.07 50.43 7.86
N SER A 38 11.34 49.31 7.34
CA SER A 38 11.35 48.73 5.98
C SER A 38 10.50 49.34 4.85
N PHE A 39 9.97 50.55 4.99
CA PHE A 39 9.13 51.20 3.96
C PHE A 39 9.90 52.10 2.95
N ASN A 40 11.18 52.39 3.24
CA ASN A 40 12.00 53.24 2.37
C ASN A 40 12.93 52.45 1.42
N ASP A 41 12.93 51.16 1.50
CA ASP A 41 13.67 50.29 0.59
C ASP A 41 12.82 50.10 -0.68
N MET A 42 13.40 50.29 -1.85
CA MET A 42 12.76 50.00 -3.13
C MET A 42 12.26 48.53 -3.25
N SER A 43 12.34 47.75 -2.20
CA SER A 43 11.81 46.39 -2.08
C SER A 43 10.31 46.33 -2.40
N ALA A 44 9.54 47.38 -2.10
CA ALA A 44 8.12 47.48 -2.41
C ALA A 44 7.84 47.54 -3.94
N LEU A 45 8.81 48.01 -4.73
CA LEU A 45 8.69 48.06 -6.19
C LEU A 45 9.25 46.82 -6.88
N ARG A 46 9.90 45.92 -6.15
CA ARG A 46 10.47 44.69 -6.70
C ARG A 46 9.48 43.55 -6.53
N PRO A 47 8.89 43.03 -7.60
CA PRO A 47 8.12 41.80 -7.49
C PRO A 47 9.06 40.66 -7.06
N GLN A 48 8.70 39.99 -5.98
CA GLN A 48 9.39 38.76 -5.62
C GLN A 48 9.29 37.77 -6.76
N SER A 49 10.41 37.20 -7.17
CA SER A 49 10.44 36.19 -8.19
C SER A 49 9.74 34.94 -7.68
N LEU A 50 8.53 34.69 -8.15
CA LEU A 50 7.79 33.46 -7.88
C LEU A 50 7.75 32.64 -9.14
N GLU A 51 8.21 31.39 -9.06
CA GLU A 51 8.12 30.48 -10.19
C GLU A 51 6.64 30.21 -10.53
N ALA A 52 6.27 30.44 -11.80
CA ALA A 52 4.89 30.27 -12.25
C ALA A 52 4.44 28.80 -12.27
N THR A 53 5.40 27.84 -12.25
CA THR A 53 5.12 26.42 -12.28
C THR A 53 5.00 25.86 -10.88
N LEU A 54 3.88 25.17 -10.61
CA LEU A 54 3.70 24.45 -9.36
C LEU A 54 4.57 23.18 -9.34
N LYS A 55 5.44 23.04 -8.36
CA LYS A 55 6.18 21.80 -8.14
C LYS A 55 5.36 20.86 -7.27
N VAL A 56 5.14 19.64 -7.74
CA VAL A 56 4.38 18.60 -7.03
C VAL A 56 5.37 17.66 -6.35
N VAL A 57 5.38 17.65 -5.02
CA VAL A 57 6.25 16.78 -4.21
C VAL A 57 5.56 15.45 -3.86
N THR A 58 4.23 15.39 -3.98
CA THR A 58 3.43 14.21 -3.67
C THR A 58 3.25 13.30 -4.89
N ALA A 59 2.63 12.13 -4.67
CA ALA A 59 2.35 11.18 -5.73
C ALA A 59 1.53 11.79 -6.88
N THR A 60 1.87 11.43 -8.11
CA THR A 60 1.17 11.84 -9.33
C THR A 60 0.25 10.74 -9.83
N THR A 61 -0.67 11.07 -10.74
CA THR A 61 -1.58 10.11 -11.39
C THR A 61 -0.86 9.06 -12.24
N GLU A 62 0.41 9.27 -12.59
CA GLU A 62 1.23 8.29 -13.31
C GLU A 62 1.54 7.05 -12.47
N GLN A 63 1.53 7.20 -11.15
CA GLN A 63 1.79 6.11 -10.21
C GLN A 63 0.57 5.20 -10.01
N ILE A 64 -0.61 5.60 -10.49
CA ILE A 64 -1.83 4.81 -10.47
C ILE A 64 -1.79 3.85 -11.66
N LYS A 65 -1.37 2.61 -11.44
CA LYS A 65 -1.11 1.66 -12.51
C LYS A 65 -2.17 0.56 -12.58
N PHE A 66 -2.57 0.00 -11.45
CA PHE A 66 -3.53 -1.10 -11.42
C PHE A 66 -4.91 -0.65 -11.89
N TRP A 67 -5.40 0.48 -11.40
CA TRP A 67 -6.67 1.06 -11.87
C TRP A 67 -6.72 1.29 -13.39
N LYS A 68 -5.59 1.63 -14.01
CA LYS A 68 -5.52 1.85 -15.46
C LYS A 68 -5.58 0.56 -16.27
N ARG A 69 -5.10 -0.54 -15.70
CA ARG A 69 -4.99 -1.84 -16.38
C ARG A 69 -6.20 -2.74 -16.17
N ILE A 70 -6.86 -2.61 -15.04
CA ILE A 70 -8.02 -3.44 -14.72
C ILE A 70 -9.18 -3.16 -15.68
N GLY A 71 -9.84 -4.22 -16.17
CA GLY A 71 -11.04 -4.12 -16.98
C GLY A 71 -12.22 -3.54 -16.20
N LYS A 72 -12.91 -2.56 -16.78
CA LYS A 72 -14.07 -1.90 -16.17
C LYS A 72 -15.34 -2.40 -16.83
N LYS A 73 -16.29 -2.84 -15.99
CA LYS A 73 -17.61 -3.30 -16.41
C LYS A 73 -18.69 -2.51 -15.69
N GLN A 74 -19.84 -2.35 -16.30
CA GLN A 74 -20.98 -1.67 -15.67
C GLN A 74 -21.63 -2.60 -14.65
N ALA A 75 -21.94 -2.07 -13.48
CA ALA A 75 -22.84 -2.68 -12.51
C ALA A 75 -24.28 -2.18 -12.75
N PHE A 76 -25.25 -3.06 -12.59
CA PHE A 76 -26.66 -2.72 -12.80
C PHE A 76 -27.42 -2.53 -11.47
N ASN A 77 -26.85 -3.03 -10.37
CA ASN A 77 -27.45 -2.93 -9.06
C ASN A 77 -26.37 -2.66 -7.99
N THR A 78 -26.81 -2.30 -6.78
CA THR A 78 -25.95 -2.15 -5.60
C THR A 78 -25.42 -3.48 -5.07
N VAL A 79 -26.08 -4.57 -5.41
CA VAL A 79 -25.61 -5.95 -5.17
C VAL A 79 -25.41 -6.61 -6.54
N GLU A 80 -24.21 -7.00 -6.83
CA GLU A 80 -23.87 -7.74 -8.04
C GLU A 80 -23.60 -9.20 -7.68
N GLU A 81 -24.29 -10.07 -8.37
CA GLU A 81 -24.18 -11.52 -8.22
C GLU A 81 -23.56 -12.14 -9.46
N PHE A 82 -22.78 -13.18 -9.25
CA PHE A 82 -22.22 -13.97 -10.34
C PHE A 82 -22.18 -15.44 -9.97
N ASN A 83 -22.30 -16.30 -10.96
CA ASN A 83 -22.23 -17.73 -10.79
C ASN A 83 -20.83 -18.23 -11.16
N VAL A 84 -20.29 -19.09 -10.31
CA VAL A 84 -19.03 -19.78 -10.52
C VAL A 84 -19.31 -21.27 -10.60
N MET A 85 -18.80 -21.94 -11.60
CA MET A 85 -18.79 -23.39 -11.67
C MET A 85 -17.57 -23.89 -10.87
N ASP A 86 -17.80 -24.59 -9.77
CA ASP A 86 -16.75 -25.10 -8.89
C ASP A 86 -16.22 -26.46 -9.38
N SER A 87 -17.08 -27.31 -9.91
CA SER A 87 -16.70 -28.60 -10.49
C SER A 87 -17.57 -28.97 -11.68
N MET A 88 -17.01 -29.75 -12.60
CA MET A 88 -17.72 -30.28 -13.77
C MET A 88 -18.33 -31.64 -13.51
N GLY A 89 -18.04 -32.27 -12.37
CA GLY A 89 -18.50 -33.60 -12.01
C GLY A 89 -17.75 -34.11 -10.77
N GLY A 90 -18.11 -35.31 -10.31
CA GLY A 90 -17.47 -35.95 -9.18
C GLY A 90 -16.18 -36.70 -9.58
N ASN A 91 -15.72 -37.56 -8.65
CA ASN A 91 -14.52 -38.38 -8.82
C ASN A 91 -14.82 -39.82 -9.27
N SER A 92 -16.01 -40.11 -9.79
CA SER A 92 -16.34 -41.45 -10.24
C SER A 92 -15.61 -41.79 -11.53
N SER A 93 -15.34 -43.07 -11.73
CA SER A 93 -14.69 -43.54 -12.92
C SER A 93 -15.61 -43.38 -14.12
N PRO A 94 -15.14 -42.81 -15.27
CA PRO A 94 -15.93 -42.72 -16.48
C PRO A 94 -16.04 -44.07 -17.21
N PHE A 95 -15.32 -45.11 -16.76
CA PHE A 95 -15.32 -46.42 -17.36
C PHE A 95 -16.45 -47.28 -16.79
N PHE A 96 -17.20 -47.95 -17.63
CA PHE A 96 -18.27 -48.85 -17.24
C PHE A 96 -18.20 -50.16 -18.05
N VAL A 97 -18.85 -51.19 -17.56
CA VAL A 97 -18.88 -52.52 -18.21
C VAL A 97 -19.78 -52.50 -19.44
N GLU A 98 -19.49 -53.37 -20.42
CA GLU A 98 -20.30 -53.50 -21.61
C GLU A 98 -21.75 -53.86 -21.24
N GLY A 99 -22.70 -53.05 -21.74
CA GLY A 99 -24.14 -53.19 -21.41
C GLY A 99 -24.56 -52.57 -20.07
N GLY A 100 -23.64 -51.99 -19.29
CA GLY A 100 -23.96 -51.24 -18.07
C GLY A 100 -24.36 -49.78 -18.34
N LEU A 101 -24.77 -49.08 -17.29
CA LEU A 101 -24.99 -47.63 -17.30
C LEU A 101 -23.75 -46.93 -16.75
N PRO A 102 -23.27 -45.80 -17.35
CA PRO A 102 -22.26 -44.95 -16.75
C PRO A 102 -22.79 -44.30 -15.46
N ASN A 103 -21.86 -43.87 -14.61
CA ASN A 103 -22.23 -43.11 -13.42
C ASN A 103 -22.81 -41.75 -13.82
N GLU A 104 -23.84 -41.32 -13.08
CA GLU A 104 -24.39 -39.98 -13.21
C GLU A 104 -23.46 -38.97 -12.47
N GLU A 105 -23.12 -37.89 -13.14
CA GLU A 105 -22.27 -36.84 -12.63
C GLU A 105 -22.88 -35.48 -12.93
N ASP A 106 -23.01 -34.65 -11.90
CA ASP A 106 -23.58 -33.32 -12.01
C ASP A 106 -22.53 -32.23 -11.77
N SER A 107 -22.64 -31.12 -12.51
CA SER A 107 -21.81 -29.95 -12.30
C SER A 107 -22.28 -29.15 -11.08
N ASN A 108 -21.33 -28.63 -10.28
CA ASN A 108 -21.62 -27.81 -9.12
C ASN A 108 -21.46 -26.32 -9.44
N TYR A 109 -22.52 -25.55 -9.15
CA TYR A 109 -22.56 -24.10 -9.36
C TYR A 109 -22.72 -23.37 -8.04
N LEU A 110 -21.90 -22.37 -7.81
CA LEU A 110 -21.94 -21.50 -6.64
C LEU A 110 -22.31 -20.08 -7.06
N ARG A 111 -23.26 -19.48 -6.36
CA ARG A 111 -23.58 -18.06 -6.50
C ARG A 111 -22.81 -17.25 -5.47
N GLN A 112 -22.11 -16.23 -5.94
CA GLN A 112 -21.41 -15.28 -5.11
C GLN A 112 -22.01 -13.89 -5.29
N SER A 113 -22.09 -13.12 -4.22
CA SER A 113 -22.59 -11.75 -4.23
C SER A 113 -21.58 -10.78 -3.64
N GLN A 114 -21.51 -9.58 -4.22
CA GLN A 114 -20.66 -8.50 -3.71
C GLN A 114 -21.43 -7.18 -3.74
N TYR A 115 -21.07 -6.28 -2.83
CA TYR A 115 -21.75 -5.00 -2.65
C TYR A 115 -20.95 -3.86 -3.26
N VAL A 116 -21.61 -3.06 -4.08
CA VAL A 116 -21.05 -1.80 -4.59
C VAL A 116 -20.85 -0.83 -3.44
N LYS A 117 -19.69 -0.20 -3.36
CA LYS A 117 -19.34 0.79 -2.35
C LYS A 117 -19.20 2.17 -2.99
N PHE A 118 -19.36 3.19 -2.15
CA PHE A 118 -19.43 4.58 -2.54
C PHE A 118 -18.16 5.29 -2.09
N LEU A 119 -17.35 5.75 -3.04
CA LEU A 119 -16.13 6.51 -2.79
C LEU A 119 -16.31 7.95 -3.22
N GLY A 120 -15.85 8.89 -2.42
CA GLY A 120 -15.94 10.28 -2.79
C GLY A 120 -15.10 11.21 -1.94
N THR A 121 -14.93 12.43 -2.43
CA THR A 121 -14.32 13.54 -1.70
C THR A 121 -15.06 14.83 -2.00
N THR A 122 -15.20 15.68 -1.00
CA THR A 122 -15.79 17.02 -1.16
C THR A 122 -14.67 18.05 -1.11
N ARG A 123 -14.71 18.99 -2.03
CA ARG A 123 -13.80 20.14 -2.07
C ARG A 123 -14.59 21.44 -1.89
N VAL A 124 -14.01 22.36 -1.14
CA VAL A 124 -14.61 23.66 -0.82
C VAL A 124 -13.60 24.74 -1.14
N ILE A 125 -14.00 25.70 -1.97
CA ILE A 125 -13.16 26.83 -2.37
C ILE A 125 -13.93 28.11 -2.03
N THR A 126 -13.32 29.04 -1.31
CA THR A 126 -13.96 30.32 -0.99
C THR A 126 -14.07 31.19 -2.22
N HIS A 127 -15.17 31.92 -2.36
CA HIS A 127 -15.39 32.82 -3.50
C HIS A 127 -14.28 33.86 -3.66
N PRO A 128 -13.75 34.51 -2.60
CA PRO A 128 -12.62 35.40 -2.75
C PRO A 128 -11.37 34.74 -3.37
N ALA A 129 -11.13 33.44 -3.07
CA ALA A 129 -9.99 32.73 -3.66
C ALA A 129 -10.13 32.52 -5.19
N THR A 130 -11.34 32.51 -5.73
CA THR A 130 -11.58 32.44 -7.19
C THR A 130 -11.38 33.78 -7.89
N LEU A 131 -11.49 34.93 -7.18
CA LEU A 131 -11.32 36.26 -7.70
C LEU A 131 -9.85 36.72 -7.71
N VAL A 132 -9.04 36.17 -6.81
CA VAL A 132 -7.62 36.51 -6.72
C VAL A 132 -6.86 35.87 -7.89
N ARG A 133 -5.99 36.66 -8.51
CA ARG A 133 -5.12 36.17 -9.58
C ARG A 133 -4.12 35.13 -9.02
N ASN A 134 -4.30 33.89 -9.37
CA ASN A 134 -3.41 32.81 -8.99
C ASN A 134 -2.29 32.65 -10.03
N THR A 135 -1.05 32.50 -9.58
CA THR A 135 0.11 32.30 -10.46
C THR A 135 0.07 30.97 -11.20
N ALA A 136 -0.61 29.97 -10.68
CA ALA A 136 -0.65 28.63 -11.22
C ALA A 136 -2.01 28.25 -11.87
N GLY A 137 -2.76 29.21 -12.39
CA GLY A 137 -4.01 29.01 -13.14
C GLY A 137 -5.28 28.93 -12.28
N ASP A 138 -6.36 28.40 -12.84
CA ASP A 138 -7.65 28.32 -12.16
C ASP A 138 -7.60 27.37 -10.95
N ILE A 139 -7.97 27.92 -9.80
CA ILE A 139 -7.97 27.18 -8.53
C ILE A 139 -9.01 26.06 -8.52
N VAL A 140 -10.16 26.25 -9.19
CA VAL A 140 -11.23 25.24 -9.24
C VAL A 140 -10.79 24.03 -10.06
N ALA A 141 -10.16 24.29 -11.21
CA ALA A 141 -9.63 23.22 -12.06
C ALA A 141 -8.54 22.42 -11.32
N ARG A 142 -7.64 23.12 -10.62
CA ARG A 142 -6.59 22.50 -9.83
C ARG A 142 -7.13 21.64 -8.69
N GLU A 143 -8.06 22.17 -7.89
CA GLU A 143 -8.67 21.42 -6.81
C GLU A 143 -9.48 20.21 -7.31
N THR A 144 -10.05 20.31 -8.50
CA THR A 144 -10.69 19.17 -9.15
C THR A 144 -9.67 18.09 -9.50
N THR A 145 -8.53 18.45 -10.10
CA THR A 145 -7.44 17.52 -10.42
C THR A 145 -6.85 16.90 -9.17
N ASN A 146 -6.56 17.70 -8.14
CA ASN A 146 -6.03 17.23 -6.87
C ASN A 146 -7.00 16.28 -6.16
N GLY A 147 -8.29 16.59 -6.13
CA GLY A 147 -9.34 15.76 -5.56
C GLY A 147 -9.47 14.42 -6.29
N THR A 148 -9.44 14.45 -7.62
CA THR A 148 -9.47 13.24 -8.44
C THR A 148 -8.24 12.36 -8.20
N SER A 149 -7.05 12.95 -8.19
CA SER A 149 -5.79 12.24 -7.93
C SER A 149 -5.78 11.60 -6.55
N TRP A 150 -6.23 12.33 -5.54
CA TRP A 150 -6.33 11.81 -4.18
C TRP A 150 -7.31 10.62 -4.10
N LEU A 151 -8.50 10.74 -4.70
CA LEU A 151 -9.51 9.67 -4.71
C LEU A 151 -8.97 8.42 -5.40
N LEU A 152 -8.32 8.57 -6.54
CA LEU A 152 -7.74 7.45 -7.29
C LEU A 152 -6.57 6.79 -6.53
N MET A 153 -5.77 7.56 -5.78
CA MET A 153 -4.74 6.98 -4.90
C MET A 153 -5.32 6.15 -3.77
N GLN A 154 -6.42 6.61 -3.14
CA GLN A 154 -7.10 5.82 -2.12
C GLN A 154 -7.75 4.58 -2.73
N LEU A 155 -8.36 4.71 -3.91
CA LEU A 155 -8.90 3.58 -4.66
C LEU A 155 -7.82 2.53 -4.97
N GLU A 156 -6.65 2.96 -5.46
CA GLU A 156 -5.53 2.06 -5.79
C GLU A 156 -5.10 1.22 -4.57
N LYS A 157 -5.02 1.84 -3.38
CA LYS A 157 -4.76 1.10 -2.13
C LYS A 157 -5.89 0.13 -1.79
N ALA A 158 -7.14 0.56 -1.93
CA ALA A 158 -8.30 -0.27 -1.63
C ALA A 158 -8.42 -1.46 -2.59
N LEU A 159 -8.02 -1.32 -3.86
CA LEU A 159 -7.99 -2.42 -4.82
C LEU A 159 -7.09 -3.57 -4.36
N TYR A 160 -5.99 -3.29 -3.67
CA TYR A 160 -5.11 -4.32 -3.11
C TYR A 160 -5.56 -4.79 -1.73
N PHE A 161 -5.73 -3.87 -0.77
CA PHE A 161 -5.81 -4.14 0.66
C PHE A 161 -7.18 -3.83 1.28
N GLY A 162 -8.19 -3.46 0.48
CA GLY A 162 -9.52 -3.22 1.01
C GLY A 162 -10.01 -4.43 1.81
N ASP A 163 -10.70 -4.19 2.93
CA ASP A 163 -11.27 -5.24 3.77
C ASP A 163 -12.56 -4.72 4.42
N ALA A 164 -13.68 -5.27 3.96
CA ALA A 164 -15.00 -4.91 4.45
C ALA A 164 -15.24 -5.41 5.88
N SER A 165 -14.47 -6.38 6.36
CA SER A 165 -14.56 -6.86 7.74
C SER A 165 -13.97 -5.87 8.73
N LEU A 166 -12.92 -5.13 8.32
CA LEU A 166 -12.27 -4.09 9.12
C LEU A 166 -12.98 -2.74 8.99
N ASP A 167 -13.37 -2.37 7.76
CA ASP A 167 -14.15 -1.17 7.47
C ASP A 167 -15.36 -1.51 6.59
N PRO A 168 -16.56 -1.56 7.17
CA PRO A 168 -17.80 -1.90 6.42
C PRO A 168 -18.11 -0.96 5.24
N LEU A 169 -17.52 0.24 5.20
CA LEU A 169 -17.70 1.18 4.09
C LEU A 169 -16.75 0.86 2.91
N SER A 170 -15.71 0.06 3.15
CA SER A 170 -14.80 -0.41 2.12
C SER A 170 -15.35 -1.64 1.38
N PHE A 171 -14.83 -1.91 0.20
CA PHE A 171 -14.99 -3.20 -0.48
C PHE A 171 -13.75 -4.08 -0.23
N ASP A 172 -13.89 -5.39 -0.46
CA ASP A 172 -12.77 -6.32 -0.35
C ASP A 172 -11.85 -6.19 -1.56
N GLY A 173 -10.59 -5.87 -1.31
CA GLY A 173 -9.54 -5.83 -2.33
C GLY A 173 -9.14 -7.23 -2.82
N VAL A 174 -8.34 -7.30 -3.88
CA VAL A 174 -7.94 -8.58 -4.48
C VAL A 174 -7.27 -9.50 -3.46
N ILE A 175 -6.34 -8.99 -2.68
CA ILE A 175 -5.60 -9.78 -1.68
C ILE A 175 -6.54 -10.36 -0.62
N THR A 176 -7.51 -9.57 -0.16
CA THR A 176 -8.50 -9.99 0.84
C THR A 176 -9.43 -11.06 0.26
N GLN A 177 -9.92 -10.88 -0.97
CA GLN A 177 -10.77 -11.87 -1.65
C GLN A 177 -10.04 -13.19 -1.87
N VAL A 178 -8.77 -13.17 -2.30
CA VAL A 178 -7.96 -14.38 -2.46
C VAL A 178 -7.75 -15.09 -1.12
N LYS A 179 -7.37 -14.36 -0.07
CA LYS A 179 -7.20 -14.91 1.28
C LYS A 179 -8.49 -15.56 1.81
N SER A 180 -9.62 -14.89 1.63
CA SER A 180 -10.94 -15.41 2.04
C SER A 180 -11.33 -16.66 1.26
N PHE A 181 -11.07 -16.69 -0.04
CA PHE A 181 -11.40 -17.83 -0.91
C PHE A 181 -10.60 -19.08 -0.54
N VAL A 182 -9.31 -18.95 -0.24
CA VAL A 182 -8.43 -20.09 0.07
C VAL A 182 -8.46 -20.51 1.55
N ALA A 183 -9.06 -19.70 2.42
CA ALA A 183 -9.09 -19.98 3.86
C ALA A 183 -9.71 -21.35 4.15
N GLY A 184 -9.00 -22.20 4.91
CA GLY A 184 -9.43 -23.54 5.28
C GLY A 184 -9.37 -24.57 4.16
N LYS A 185 -8.83 -24.24 2.98
CA LYS A 185 -8.67 -25.19 1.86
C LYS A 185 -7.25 -25.75 1.83
N THR A 186 -7.11 -26.96 1.30
CA THR A 186 -5.82 -27.68 1.23
C THR A 186 -4.78 -26.96 0.34
N TYR A 187 -5.22 -26.20 -0.65
CA TYR A 187 -4.36 -25.43 -1.57
C TYR A 187 -4.10 -23.99 -1.11
N ALA A 188 -4.46 -23.62 0.12
CA ALA A 188 -4.26 -22.27 0.64
C ALA A 188 -2.80 -21.81 0.53
N ASN A 189 -1.85 -22.69 0.84
CA ASN A 189 -0.43 -22.41 0.80
C ASN A 189 0.12 -22.20 -0.62
N GLN A 190 -0.59 -22.61 -1.65
CA GLN A 190 -0.21 -22.39 -3.04
C GLN A 190 -0.57 -20.98 -3.52
N HIS A 191 -1.69 -20.43 -3.06
CA HIS A 191 -2.17 -19.12 -3.50
C HIS A 191 -1.81 -17.97 -2.55
N VAL A 192 -1.49 -18.27 -1.28
CA VAL A 192 -1.00 -17.28 -0.31
C VAL A 192 0.29 -17.80 0.29
N ILE A 193 1.40 -17.43 -0.34
CA ILE A 193 2.73 -17.91 0.03
C ILE A 193 3.37 -16.95 1.02
N ASP A 194 3.86 -17.48 2.13
CA ASP A 194 4.60 -16.72 3.14
C ASP A 194 6.10 -16.82 2.87
N MET A 195 6.71 -15.72 2.46
CA MET A 195 8.15 -15.64 2.19
C MET A 195 9.01 -15.60 3.47
N LYS A 196 8.39 -15.48 4.65
CA LYS A 196 9.09 -15.51 5.96
C LYS A 196 10.28 -14.56 6.05
N GLY A 197 10.19 -13.38 5.43
CA GLY A 197 11.26 -12.39 5.38
C GLY A 197 12.35 -12.66 4.32
N GLN A 198 12.21 -13.70 3.49
CA GLN A 198 13.13 -13.95 2.39
C GLN A 198 12.85 -12.99 1.22
N PRO A 199 13.87 -12.60 0.47
CA PRO A 199 13.68 -11.81 -0.74
C PRO A 199 13.07 -12.68 -1.85
N LEU A 200 12.40 -12.02 -2.79
CA LEU A 200 11.88 -12.67 -3.99
C LEU A 200 13.05 -13.11 -4.89
N ASP A 201 13.05 -14.37 -5.32
CA ASP A 201 14.06 -14.94 -6.20
C ASP A 201 13.46 -15.54 -7.48
N GLU A 202 14.33 -15.96 -8.40
CA GLU A 202 13.96 -16.53 -9.69
C GLU A 202 13.20 -17.85 -9.54
N ASN A 203 13.61 -18.72 -8.60
CA ASN A 203 12.93 -19.99 -8.36
C ASN A 203 11.47 -19.77 -7.92
N THR A 204 11.25 -18.77 -7.03
CA THR A 204 9.90 -18.42 -6.61
C THR A 204 9.05 -17.94 -7.79
N LEU A 205 9.63 -17.21 -8.76
CA LEU A 205 8.90 -16.77 -9.94
C LEU A 205 8.45 -17.95 -10.80
N GLU A 206 9.31 -18.95 -10.98
CA GLU A 206 8.95 -20.19 -11.70
C GLU A 206 7.84 -20.94 -10.98
N ASP A 207 7.97 -21.14 -9.64
CA ASP A 207 6.98 -21.86 -8.85
C ASP A 207 5.60 -21.20 -8.92
N ILE A 208 5.52 -19.87 -8.73
CA ILE A 208 4.23 -19.17 -8.77
C ILE A 208 3.63 -19.11 -10.18
N SER A 209 4.46 -19.09 -11.22
CA SER A 209 3.98 -19.15 -12.60
C SER A 209 3.37 -20.51 -12.91
N ALA A 210 4.02 -21.59 -12.45
CA ALA A 210 3.52 -22.96 -12.60
C ALA A 210 2.16 -23.15 -11.91
N ILE A 211 1.97 -22.60 -10.70
CA ILE A 211 0.68 -22.63 -9.99
C ILE A 211 -0.44 -22.02 -10.84
N ILE A 212 -0.19 -20.89 -11.50
CA ILE A 212 -1.21 -20.26 -12.35
C ILE A 212 -1.45 -21.09 -13.63
N ALA A 213 -0.40 -21.64 -14.22
CA ALA A 213 -0.53 -22.49 -15.41
C ALA A 213 -1.34 -23.77 -15.11
N ASP A 214 -1.11 -24.40 -13.96
CA ASP A 214 -1.86 -25.58 -13.50
C ASP A 214 -3.35 -25.26 -13.27
N ASN A 215 -3.69 -23.99 -13.04
CA ASN A 215 -5.06 -23.49 -12.93
C ASN A 215 -5.58 -22.87 -14.24
N PHE A 216 -5.03 -23.28 -15.39
CA PHE A 216 -5.45 -22.85 -16.72
C PHE A 216 -5.32 -21.34 -16.97
N GLY A 217 -4.22 -20.73 -16.51
CA GLY A 217 -3.91 -19.32 -16.76
C GLY A 217 -3.86 -18.96 -18.23
N SER A 218 -4.17 -17.70 -18.56
CA SER A 218 -4.24 -17.22 -19.95
C SER A 218 -2.88 -16.85 -20.56
N GLY A 219 -1.80 -16.88 -19.76
CA GLY A 219 -0.46 -16.47 -20.19
C GLY A 219 -0.23 -14.94 -20.22
N LYS A 220 -1.16 -14.13 -19.71
CA LYS A 220 -1.01 -12.68 -19.52
C LYS A 220 -0.68 -12.35 -18.07
N LEU A 221 0.48 -12.79 -17.63
CA LEU A 221 0.87 -12.69 -16.24
C LEU A 221 1.43 -11.31 -15.92
N GLU A 222 0.92 -10.69 -14.86
CA GLU A 222 1.41 -9.43 -14.31
C GLU A 222 1.85 -9.63 -12.87
N LEU A 223 3.11 -9.29 -12.58
CA LEU A 223 3.63 -9.29 -11.22
C LEU A 223 3.61 -7.88 -10.66
N HIS A 224 2.69 -7.63 -9.74
CA HIS A 224 2.59 -6.38 -9.01
C HIS A 224 3.50 -6.42 -7.80
N MET A 225 4.46 -5.52 -7.71
CA MET A 225 5.42 -5.45 -6.61
C MET A 225 5.86 -4.02 -6.33
N THR A 226 6.55 -3.81 -5.21
CA THR A 226 7.14 -2.51 -4.90
C THR A 226 8.48 -2.31 -5.63
N ASN A 227 8.87 -1.06 -5.82
CA ASN A 227 10.16 -0.73 -6.43
C ASN A 227 11.36 -1.36 -5.69
N GLN A 228 11.26 -1.55 -4.37
CA GLN A 228 12.34 -2.14 -3.57
C GLN A 228 12.47 -3.63 -3.84
N VAL A 229 11.36 -4.36 -3.93
CA VAL A 229 11.36 -5.78 -4.28
C VAL A 229 11.92 -5.98 -5.70
N ASN A 230 11.49 -5.15 -6.66
CA ASN A 230 12.02 -5.22 -8.03
C ASN A 230 13.53 -4.92 -8.10
N LYS A 231 13.99 -3.92 -7.32
CA LYS A 231 15.44 -3.61 -7.21
C LYS A 231 16.24 -4.83 -6.72
N ASP A 232 15.73 -5.50 -5.68
CA ASP A 232 16.44 -6.64 -5.08
C ASP A 232 16.38 -7.86 -6.00
N LEU A 233 15.25 -8.14 -6.62
CA LEU A 233 15.10 -9.16 -7.66
C LEU A 233 16.04 -8.91 -8.83
N SER A 234 16.08 -7.69 -9.35
CA SER A 234 17.00 -7.32 -10.45
C SER A 234 18.47 -7.53 -10.07
N LYS A 235 18.85 -7.22 -8.83
CA LYS A 235 20.22 -7.47 -8.34
C LYS A 235 20.54 -8.95 -8.21
N MET A 236 19.55 -9.76 -7.78
CA MET A 236 19.74 -11.21 -7.65
C MET A 236 19.90 -11.88 -9.00
N ILE A 237 19.05 -11.58 -9.96
CA ILE A 237 19.13 -12.11 -11.33
C ILE A 237 20.46 -11.70 -11.98
N MET A 238 20.83 -10.42 -11.89
CA MET A 238 22.10 -9.94 -12.46
C MET A 238 23.35 -10.45 -11.71
N GLY A 239 23.24 -10.64 -10.39
CA GLY A 239 24.33 -11.14 -9.54
C GLY A 239 24.57 -12.63 -9.67
N THR A 240 23.54 -13.42 -9.76
CA THR A 240 23.61 -14.91 -9.87
C THR A 240 24.13 -15.32 -11.24
N SER A 241 23.73 -14.62 -12.29
CA SER A 241 24.12 -14.92 -13.67
C SER A 241 25.44 -14.28 -14.09
N GLY A 242 26.12 -13.52 -13.25
CA GLY A 242 27.50 -12.93 -13.41
C GLY A 242 28.09 -12.66 -14.81
N ARG A 243 27.42 -13.06 -15.87
CA ARG A 243 27.89 -13.19 -17.22
C ARG A 243 27.12 -12.41 -18.27
N GLN A 244 25.94 -11.93 -17.97
CA GLN A 244 25.17 -11.15 -18.93
C GLN A 244 25.08 -9.69 -18.52
N ARG A 245 26.21 -9.00 -18.60
CA ARG A 245 26.19 -7.57 -18.88
C ARG A 245 25.70 -7.44 -20.32
N ILE A 246 24.41 -7.34 -20.50
CA ILE A 246 23.85 -7.04 -21.81
C ILE A 246 24.29 -5.61 -22.12
N MET A 247 25.27 -5.48 -22.99
CA MET A 247 25.62 -4.22 -23.60
C MET A 247 24.52 -3.88 -24.59
N MET A 248 23.53 -3.14 -24.16
CA MET A 248 22.51 -2.59 -25.03
C MET A 248 23.02 -1.25 -25.61
N GLY A 249 23.50 -1.31 -26.83
CA GLY A 249 23.88 -0.11 -27.59
C GLY A 249 25.23 0.48 -27.25
N GLN A 250 25.58 1.56 -27.93
CA GLN A 250 26.88 2.25 -27.82
C GLN A 250 27.12 3.01 -26.52
N GLU A 251 26.10 3.14 -25.66
CA GLU A 251 26.24 3.72 -24.34
C GLU A 251 26.18 2.60 -23.28
N ALA A 252 27.30 2.38 -22.61
CA ALA A 252 27.43 1.41 -21.54
C ALA A 252 26.68 1.89 -20.29
N MET A 253 25.38 1.63 -20.20
CA MET A 253 24.62 1.80 -18.96
C MET A 253 24.88 0.60 -18.05
N LEU A 254 25.56 0.83 -16.95
CA LEU A 254 25.79 -0.17 -15.92
C LEU A 254 24.51 -0.37 -15.10
N GLY A 255 23.82 -1.51 -15.28
CA GLY A 255 22.63 -1.89 -14.53
C GLY A 255 21.33 -1.50 -15.20
N ALA A 256 20.74 -2.42 -15.96
CA ALA A 256 19.38 -2.28 -16.49
C ALA A 256 18.36 -2.84 -15.47
N PRO A 257 17.25 -2.14 -15.17
CA PRO A 257 16.18 -2.72 -14.40
C PRO A 257 15.49 -3.84 -15.20
N VAL A 258 15.27 -4.98 -14.56
CA VAL A 258 14.50 -6.08 -15.17
C VAL A 258 13.04 -5.64 -15.24
N ARG A 259 12.44 -5.68 -16.43
CA ARG A 259 11.07 -5.25 -16.68
C ARG A 259 10.08 -6.40 -16.82
N GLY A 260 10.56 -7.62 -16.96
CA GLY A 260 9.76 -8.82 -17.10
C GLY A 260 10.65 -10.04 -17.00
N TYR A 261 10.02 -11.18 -16.88
CA TYR A 261 10.67 -12.48 -16.78
C TYR A 261 9.93 -13.47 -17.69
N GLU A 262 10.65 -14.25 -18.47
CA GLU A 262 10.07 -15.32 -19.26
C GLU A 262 10.07 -16.59 -18.43
N ALA A 263 8.92 -16.91 -17.84
CA ALA A 263 8.74 -18.13 -17.06
C ALA A 263 8.28 -19.27 -17.96
N ASN A 264 8.40 -20.50 -17.46
CA ASN A 264 7.94 -21.68 -18.17
C ASN A 264 6.43 -21.62 -18.55
N ALA A 265 5.64 -20.96 -17.73
CA ALA A 265 4.19 -20.75 -17.95
C ALA A 265 3.86 -19.57 -18.87
N GLY A 266 4.84 -18.80 -19.32
CA GLY A 266 4.69 -17.63 -20.18
C GLY A 266 5.33 -16.36 -19.63
N PRO A 267 5.26 -15.26 -20.38
CA PRO A 267 5.90 -14.00 -19.99
C PRO A 267 5.19 -13.36 -18.80
N ILE A 268 5.97 -12.93 -17.83
CA ILE A 268 5.53 -12.16 -16.64
C ILE A 268 5.95 -10.70 -16.83
N GLU A 269 5.00 -9.79 -16.91
CA GLU A 269 5.27 -8.35 -16.91
C GLU A 269 5.42 -7.83 -15.49
N PHE A 270 6.47 -7.05 -15.20
CA PHE A 270 6.71 -6.47 -13.88
C PHE A 270 6.04 -5.11 -13.77
N LEU A 271 5.07 -4.99 -12.88
CA LEU A 271 4.37 -3.77 -12.56
C LEU A 271 4.79 -3.23 -11.20
N ASN A 272 5.64 -2.21 -11.22
CA ASN A 272 6.06 -1.54 -9.98
C ASN A 272 4.96 -0.61 -9.48
N ASN A 273 4.39 -0.89 -8.32
CA ASN A 273 3.37 -0.07 -7.70
C ASN A 273 3.80 0.43 -6.32
N VAL A 274 3.76 1.75 -6.14
CA VAL A 274 4.13 2.41 -4.88
C VAL A 274 3.12 2.12 -3.78
N PHE A 275 1.86 1.85 -4.12
CA PHE A 275 0.77 1.66 -3.16
C PHE A 275 0.74 0.26 -2.54
N LEU A 276 1.52 -0.69 -3.04
CA LEU A 276 1.80 -1.98 -2.38
C LEU A 276 2.74 -1.85 -1.17
N LYS A 277 3.21 -0.64 -0.87
CA LYS A 277 4.00 -0.37 0.32
C LYS A 277 3.15 -0.56 1.57
N PRO A 278 3.60 -1.32 2.57
CA PRO A 278 2.95 -1.34 3.86
C PRO A 278 2.97 0.06 4.49
N GLN A 279 1.99 0.36 5.32
CA GLN A 279 1.98 1.60 6.10
C GLN A 279 3.18 1.59 7.04
N ALA A 280 4.13 2.49 6.78
CA ALA A 280 5.44 2.41 7.43
C ALA A 280 5.47 3.05 8.82
N THR A 281 4.59 3.99 9.14
CA THR A 281 4.74 4.84 10.33
C THR A 281 3.48 4.91 11.17
N VAL A 282 3.68 4.95 12.48
CA VAL A 282 2.66 5.23 13.48
C VAL A 282 2.20 6.69 13.34
N PRO A 283 0.89 6.99 13.40
CA PRO A 283 0.42 8.37 13.36
C PRO A 283 0.90 9.14 14.59
N ALA A 284 1.39 10.35 14.39
CA ALA A 284 1.87 11.20 15.50
C ALA A 284 0.72 11.80 16.33
N ALA A 285 -0.47 11.97 15.75
CA ALA A 285 -1.65 12.54 16.39
C ALA A 285 -2.93 11.89 15.86
N SER A 286 -4.01 11.98 16.62
CA SER A 286 -5.32 11.49 16.20
C SER A 286 -5.85 12.28 15.00
N ALA A 287 -6.40 11.56 14.02
CA ALA A 287 -7.12 12.18 12.92
C ALA A 287 -8.45 12.78 13.40
N LYS A 288 -8.97 13.77 12.67
CA LYS A 288 -10.27 14.36 12.98
C LYS A 288 -11.38 13.31 12.79
N GLY A 289 -12.18 13.08 13.85
CA GLY A 289 -13.23 12.06 13.84
C GLY A 289 -12.73 10.63 14.11
N ALA A 290 -11.46 10.47 14.45
CA ALA A 290 -10.93 9.19 14.91
C ALA A 290 -11.50 8.81 16.29
N PRO A 291 -11.49 7.51 16.65
CA PRO A 291 -11.83 7.05 17.99
C PRO A 291 -10.89 7.62 19.06
N ALA A 292 -11.28 7.52 20.31
CA ALA A 292 -10.39 7.80 21.42
C ALA A 292 -9.18 6.86 21.41
N VAL A 293 -8.08 7.30 22.02
CA VAL A 293 -6.89 6.47 22.20
C VAL A 293 -7.24 5.27 23.08
N PRO A 294 -6.93 4.02 22.68
CA PRO A 294 -7.22 2.86 23.49
C PRO A 294 -6.47 2.91 24.84
N THR A 295 -7.06 2.36 25.88
CA THR A 295 -6.41 2.15 27.17
C THR A 295 -6.17 0.66 27.39
N TYR A 296 -5.49 0.29 28.46
CA TYR A 296 -5.18 -1.12 28.74
C TYR A 296 -5.22 -1.40 30.26
N PRO A 297 -5.47 -2.65 30.67
CA PRO A 297 -5.45 -3.08 32.07
C PRO A 297 -4.00 -3.14 32.60
N SER A 298 -3.82 -3.39 33.90
CA SER A 298 -2.50 -3.45 34.55
C SER A 298 -1.58 -4.52 33.95
N THR A 299 -2.14 -5.67 33.57
CA THR A 299 -1.43 -6.72 32.83
C THR A 299 -1.94 -6.69 31.40
N HIS A 300 -1.11 -6.23 30.48
CA HIS A 300 -1.54 -5.92 29.13
C HIS A 300 -0.59 -6.41 28.02
N VAL A 301 0.63 -6.82 28.36
CA VAL A 301 1.60 -7.39 27.42
C VAL A 301 2.21 -8.64 28.04
N VAL A 302 2.02 -9.77 27.41
CA VAL A 302 2.51 -11.06 27.93
C VAL A 302 3.14 -11.84 26.77
N ALA A 303 4.40 -12.31 26.97
CA ALA A 303 5.01 -13.30 26.11
C ALA A 303 4.60 -14.70 26.60
N GLY A 304 4.09 -15.52 25.71
CA GLY A 304 3.65 -16.88 26.01
C GLY A 304 4.03 -17.87 24.90
N THR A 305 4.14 -19.13 25.24
CA THR A 305 4.42 -20.18 24.27
C THR A 305 3.29 -20.25 23.24
N LEU A 306 3.62 -20.12 21.97
CA LEU A 306 2.69 -20.20 20.86
C LEU A 306 3.37 -21.02 19.75
N ALA A 307 2.83 -22.21 19.48
CA ALA A 307 3.46 -23.20 18.60
C ALA A 307 3.74 -22.68 17.18
N GLU A 308 2.91 -21.76 16.70
CA GLU A 308 3.03 -21.19 15.35
C GLU A 308 3.80 -19.86 15.31
N SER A 309 4.33 -19.41 16.45
CA SER A 309 5.05 -18.14 16.47
C SER A 309 6.44 -18.27 15.87
N THR A 310 6.72 -17.35 14.95
CA THR A 310 8.04 -17.20 14.32
C THR A 310 8.73 -15.89 14.74
N ILE A 311 8.28 -15.26 15.85
CA ILE A 311 8.92 -14.05 16.36
C ILE A 311 10.35 -14.40 16.78
N PRO A 312 11.35 -13.70 16.22
CA PRO A 312 12.74 -13.89 16.63
C PRO A 312 12.95 -13.51 18.10
N SER A 313 13.92 -14.12 18.80
CA SER A 313 14.25 -13.75 20.18
C SER A 313 14.81 -12.33 20.24
N GLY A 314 14.27 -11.53 21.16
CA GLY A 314 14.63 -10.11 21.29
C GLY A 314 13.67 -9.36 22.18
N THR A 315 13.95 -8.07 22.39
CA THR A 315 13.03 -7.16 23.08
C THR A 315 12.29 -6.31 22.06
N TYR A 316 10.96 -6.34 22.14
CA TYR A 316 10.08 -5.63 21.25
C TYR A 316 9.22 -4.62 22.00
N TYR A 317 8.92 -3.52 21.34
CA TYR A 317 8.03 -2.45 21.81
C TYR A 317 6.77 -2.47 20.96
N TYR A 318 5.61 -2.42 21.63
CA TYR A 318 4.32 -2.46 20.96
C TYR A 318 3.58 -1.14 21.13
N PHE A 319 2.91 -0.72 20.06
CA PHE A 319 2.04 0.45 20.04
C PHE A 319 0.72 0.03 19.40
N VAL A 320 -0.38 0.50 19.98
CA VAL A 320 -1.72 0.19 19.49
C VAL A 320 -2.46 1.48 19.20
N THR A 321 -3.19 1.51 18.10
CA THR A 321 -4.08 2.60 17.73
C THR A 321 -5.48 2.07 17.48
N ALA A 322 -6.49 2.88 17.74
CA ALA A 322 -7.87 2.58 17.37
C ALA A 322 -8.22 3.26 16.04
N LYS A 323 -8.97 2.60 15.19
CA LYS A 323 -9.32 3.09 13.86
C LYS A 323 -10.83 2.94 13.61
N ASN A 324 -11.39 3.90 12.89
CA ASN A 324 -12.71 3.84 12.28
C ASN A 324 -12.65 4.33 10.82
N SER A 325 -13.78 4.47 10.16
CA SER A 325 -13.87 4.98 8.78
C SER A 325 -13.43 6.44 8.62
N ALA A 326 -13.42 7.24 9.69
CA ALA A 326 -12.99 8.65 9.65
C ALA A 326 -11.47 8.80 9.83
N GLY A 327 -10.82 7.88 10.56
CA GLY A 327 -9.40 7.97 10.76
C GLY A 327 -8.86 7.08 11.88
N GLU A 328 -7.62 7.32 12.24
CA GLU A 328 -6.83 6.56 13.21
C GLU A 328 -6.46 7.46 14.39
N SER A 329 -6.53 6.91 15.61
CA SER A 329 -6.15 7.60 16.84
C SER A 329 -4.63 7.75 16.97
N ALA A 330 -4.18 8.60 17.88
CA ALA A 330 -2.81 8.59 18.35
C ALA A 330 -2.46 7.22 18.99
N PRO A 331 -1.18 6.81 18.95
CA PRO A 331 -0.76 5.53 19.49
C PRO A 331 -0.75 5.53 21.03
N VAL A 332 -1.07 4.39 21.62
CA VAL A 332 -0.76 4.08 23.00
C VAL A 332 0.43 3.13 23.04
N SER A 333 1.40 3.43 23.90
CA SER A 333 2.55 2.53 24.15
C SER A 333 2.12 1.42 25.10
N MET A 334 2.27 0.18 24.65
CA MET A 334 2.04 -1.01 25.47
C MET A 334 3.30 -1.44 26.25
N GLY A 335 4.41 -0.69 26.11
CA GLY A 335 5.68 -1.02 26.77
C GLY A 335 6.53 -2.02 25.98
N SER A 336 7.49 -2.64 26.67
CA SER A 336 8.41 -3.62 26.08
C SER A 336 8.15 -5.02 26.58
N VAL A 337 8.44 -5.99 25.76
CA VAL A 337 8.38 -7.41 26.10
C VAL A 337 9.59 -8.14 25.54
N ALA A 338 10.23 -8.97 26.37
CA ALA A 338 11.28 -9.88 25.93
C ALA A 338 10.64 -11.18 25.44
N VAL A 339 10.99 -11.58 24.23
CA VAL A 339 10.45 -12.77 23.56
C VAL A 339 11.60 -13.74 23.31
N THR A 340 11.38 -15.02 23.55
CA THR A 340 12.28 -16.10 23.15
C THR A 340 11.65 -16.87 21.97
N LEU A 341 12.47 -17.61 21.25
CA LEU A 341 12.01 -18.36 20.07
C LEU A 341 10.85 -19.31 20.46
N GLY A 342 9.79 -19.31 19.65
CA GLY A 342 8.58 -20.11 19.91
C GLY A 342 7.57 -19.43 20.85
N GLN A 343 7.80 -18.18 21.25
CA GLN A 343 6.83 -17.38 21.98
C GLN A 343 6.13 -16.39 21.06
N GLY A 344 4.83 -16.23 21.26
CA GLY A 344 4.04 -15.11 20.74
C GLY A 344 3.81 -14.05 21.81
N VAL A 345 3.27 -12.92 21.41
CA VAL A 345 2.94 -11.83 22.34
C VAL A 345 1.44 -11.59 22.32
N THR A 346 0.83 -11.64 23.49
CA THR A 346 -0.57 -11.26 23.70
C THR A 346 -0.63 -9.85 24.26
N LEU A 347 -1.38 -8.99 23.57
CA LEU A 347 -1.64 -7.61 23.96
C LEU A 347 -3.11 -7.51 24.37
N THR A 348 -3.40 -7.09 25.59
CA THR A 348 -4.76 -6.88 26.07
C THR A 348 -5.06 -5.40 26.11
N ILE A 349 -6.10 -4.98 25.43
CA ILE A 349 -6.59 -3.60 25.38
C ILE A 349 -8.01 -3.47 25.91
N ASN A 350 -8.36 -2.31 26.46
CA ASN A 350 -9.74 -1.93 26.69
C ASN A 350 -10.33 -1.44 25.36
N ARG A 351 -11.46 -1.98 24.98
CA ARG A 351 -12.14 -1.59 23.75
C ARG A 351 -12.63 -0.14 23.82
N VAL A 352 -12.50 0.57 22.71
CA VAL A 352 -13.01 1.94 22.58
C VAL A 352 -14.45 1.89 22.06
N VAL A 353 -15.41 1.98 22.98
CA VAL A 353 -16.84 1.97 22.67
C VAL A 353 -17.47 3.36 22.68
N SER A 354 -16.74 4.37 23.19
CA SER A 354 -17.18 5.77 23.18
C SER A 354 -17.36 6.30 21.75
N ASP A 355 -18.26 7.25 21.57
CA ASP A 355 -18.51 7.90 20.27
C ASP A 355 -17.38 8.87 19.88
N PRO A 356 -16.76 8.71 18.71
CA PRO A 356 -16.95 7.66 17.70
C PRO A 356 -16.25 6.34 18.07
N PRO A 357 -16.97 5.19 17.97
CA PRO A 357 -16.44 3.90 18.38
C PRO A 357 -15.34 3.41 17.42
N ALA A 358 -14.42 2.60 17.95
CA ALA A 358 -13.44 1.89 17.13
C ALA A 358 -14.13 0.77 16.32
N LYS A 359 -13.63 0.52 15.11
CA LYS A 359 -14.01 -0.60 14.25
C LYS A 359 -12.91 -1.63 14.15
N SER A 360 -11.66 -1.16 14.21
CA SER A 360 -10.47 -2.00 14.20
C SER A 360 -9.36 -1.38 15.04
N TYR A 361 -8.38 -2.21 15.36
CA TYR A 361 -7.16 -1.80 16.06
C TYR A 361 -5.96 -2.19 15.21
N LYS A 362 -5.03 -1.26 15.09
CA LYS A 362 -3.74 -1.52 14.44
C LYS A 362 -2.66 -1.70 15.47
N VAL A 363 -1.87 -2.73 15.28
CA VAL A 363 -0.72 -3.07 16.11
C VAL A 363 0.56 -2.73 15.36
N TYR A 364 1.40 -1.95 16.01
CA TYR A 364 2.72 -1.59 15.51
C TYR A 364 3.77 -2.21 16.43
N ARG A 365 4.80 -2.78 15.83
CA ARG A 365 5.92 -3.39 16.54
C ARG A 365 7.22 -2.72 16.14
N GLY A 366 8.06 -2.43 17.12
CA GLY A 366 9.38 -1.86 16.94
C GLY A 366 10.40 -2.51 17.87
N ILE A 367 11.67 -2.25 17.61
CA ILE A 367 12.80 -2.68 18.45
C ILE A 367 13.29 -1.55 19.36
N LYS A 368 12.74 -0.34 19.19
CA LYS A 368 13.05 0.85 20.00
C LYS A 368 11.79 1.33 20.70
N SER A 369 11.98 2.04 21.82
CA SER A 369 10.88 2.60 22.61
C SER A 369 10.15 3.76 21.92
N THR A 370 10.65 4.25 20.79
CA THR A 370 10.11 5.38 20.04
C THR A 370 9.02 4.92 19.08
N ALA A 371 7.81 5.47 19.17
CA ALA A 371 6.70 5.13 18.29
C ALA A 371 7.01 5.38 16.80
N ALA A 372 7.83 6.38 16.48
CA ALA A 372 8.22 6.69 15.09
C ALA A 372 9.04 5.57 14.42
N ASP A 373 9.73 4.74 15.20
CA ASP A 373 10.52 3.62 14.70
C ASP A 373 9.71 2.32 14.57
N ALA A 374 8.49 2.29 15.13
CA ALA A 374 7.62 1.13 15.04
C ALA A 374 6.90 1.07 13.70
N GLN A 375 6.64 -0.14 13.23
CA GLN A 375 5.99 -0.39 11.96
C GLN A 375 4.75 -1.26 12.13
N LEU A 376 3.80 -1.10 11.22
CA LEU A 376 2.56 -1.86 11.23
C LEU A 376 2.86 -3.36 11.14
N ALA A 377 2.44 -4.11 12.15
CA ALA A 377 2.44 -5.56 12.14
C ALA A 377 1.16 -6.08 11.46
N PHE A 378 0.00 -5.72 12.00
CA PHE A 378 -1.30 -6.14 11.45
C PHE A 378 -2.43 -5.25 11.96
N GLU A 379 -3.62 -5.40 11.38
CA GLU A 379 -4.85 -4.78 11.80
C GLU A 379 -5.86 -5.87 12.18
N ILE A 380 -6.56 -5.70 13.29
CA ILE A 380 -7.58 -6.63 13.78
C ILE A 380 -8.91 -5.92 13.96
N LYS A 381 -9.99 -6.62 13.66
CA LYS A 381 -11.37 -6.13 13.88
C LYS A 381 -11.65 -6.02 15.37
N ASP A 382 -12.48 -5.03 15.75
CA ASP A 382 -13.04 -4.92 17.09
C ASP A 382 -13.94 -6.13 17.39
N ALA A 383 -13.72 -6.77 18.55
CA ALA A 383 -14.40 -8.01 18.93
C ALA A 383 -15.91 -7.85 19.18
N GLY A 384 -16.36 -6.65 19.51
CA GLY A 384 -17.78 -6.31 19.58
C GLY A 384 -18.51 -6.67 20.89
N ALA A 385 -18.10 -7.68 21.62
CA ALA A 385 -18.86 -8.24 22.73
C ALA A 385 -18.30 -7.96 24.13
N GLU A 386 -16.98 -7.94 24.29
CA GLU A 386 -16.30 -7.85 25.58
C GLU A 386 -15.85 -6.43 25.91
N THR A 387 -15.49 -6.15 27.18
CA THR A 387 -14.92 -4.85 27.58
C THR A 387 -13.45 -4.75 27.20
N THR A 388 -12.74 -5.88 27.16
CA THR A 388 -11.34 -6.01 26.77
C THR A 388 -11.22 -6.87 25.53
N GLN A 389 -10.14 -6.72 24.79
CA GLN A 389 -9.81 -7.54 23.63
C GLN A 389 -8.35 -7.97 23.71
N ASP A 390 -8.11 -9.28 23.56
CA ASP A 390 -6.79 -9.84 23.41
C ASP A 390 -6.39 -9.89 21.94
N ILE A 391 -5.19 -9.44 21.68
CA ILE A 391 -4.60 -9.36 20.34
C ILE A 391 -3.31 -10.17 20.37
N VAL A 392 -3.24 -11.23 19.58
CA VAL A 392 -2.09 -12.13 19.56
C VAL A 392 -1.20 -11.85 18.36
N ASP A 393 0.05 -11.54 18.62
CA ASP A 393 1.09 -11.45 17.59
C ASP A 393 1.88 -12.77 17.54
N SER A 394 1.76 -13.48 16.43
CA SER A 394 2.51 -14.72 16.10
C SER A 394 3.57 -14.49 15.03
N ASN A 395 3.77 -13.23 14.58
CA ASN A 395 4.56 -12.90 13.41
C ASN A 395 3.97 -13.37 12.06
N ALA A 396 2.68 -13.62 12.01
CA ALA A 396 2.00 -13.95 10.75
C ALA A 396 2.12 -12.85 9.70
N SER A 397 2.37 -11.62 10.14
CA SER A 397 2.79 -10.49 9.31
C SER A 397 4.06 -9.88 9.92
N ILE A 398 5.11 -9.82 9.13
CA ILE A 398 6.40 -9.27 9.56
C ILE A 398 6.38 -7.76 9.33
N PRO A 399 6.54 -6.92 10.37
CA PRO A 399 6.56 -5.48 10.22
C PRO A 399 7.64 -5.03 9.25
N GLY A 400 7.27 -4.12 8.32
CA GLY A 400 8.18 -3.61 7.31
C GLY A 400 8.43 -4.54 6.11
N SER A 401 7.85 -5.74 6.10
CA SER A 401 7.89 -6.62 4.93
C SER A 401 7.04 -6.07 3.78
N HIS A 402 7.30 -6.56 2.59
CA HIS A 402 6.56 -6.18 1.39
C HIS A 402 5.63 -7.30 0.94
N THR A 403 4.61 -6.92 0.19
CA THR A 403 3.68 -7.84 -0.46
C THR A 403 3.84 -7.73 -1.96
N ALA A 404 3.75 -8.83 -2.68
CA ALA A 404 3.66 -8.87 -4.12
C ALA A 404 2.47 -9.76 -4.53
N MET A 405 2.00 -9.59 -5.74
CA MET A 405 0.87 -10.33 -6.27
C MET A 405 1.14 -10.65 -7.74
N LEU A 406 1.13 -11.94 -8.07
CA LEU A 406 1.10 -12.40 -9.45
C LEU A 406 -0.36 -12.66 -9.82
N LEU A 407 -0.81 -12.06 -10.90
CA LEU A 407 -2.16 -12.23 -11.40
C LEU A 407 -2.17 -12.46 -12.91
N ASP A 408 -3.13 -13.25 -13.37
CA ASP A 408 -3.51 -13.32 -14.75
C ASP A 408 -4.50 -12.18 -15.05
N ASN A 409 -4.10 -11.21 -15.87
CA ASN A 409 -4.91 -10.02 -16.15
C ASN A 409 -5.93 -10.29 -17.25
N ASP A 410 -6.85 -11.21 -17.00
CA ASP A 410 -8.01 -11.48 -17.83
C ASP A 410 -9.26 -10.84 -17.21
N SER A 411 -9.76 -9.80 -17.87
CA SER A 411 -10.93 -9.04 -17.40
C SER A 411 -12.26 -9.80 -17.54
N GLU A 412 -12.30 -10.84 -18.34
CA GLU A 412 -13.50 -11.65 -18.53
C GLU A 412 -13.62 -12.78 -17.49
N ASN A 413 -12.50 -13.46 -17.21
CA ASN A 413 -12.52 -14.70 -16.46
C ASN A 413 -11.88 -14.60 -15.08
N VAL A 414 -11.02 -13.59 -14.81
CA VAL A 414 -10.26 -13.54 -13.57
C VAL A 414 -10.74 -12.42 -12.67
N LEU A 415 -10.71 -11.19 -13.15
CA LEU A 415 -11.08 -10.03 -12.30
C LEU A 415 -11.55 -8.84 -13.14
N SER A 416 -12.51 -8.10 -12.62
CA SER A 416 -12.93 -6.82 -13.20
C SER A 416 -13.36 -5.83 -12.14
N PHE A 417 -13.30 -4.55 -12.48
CA PHE A 417 -13.90 -3.51 -11.64
C PHE A 417 -15.30 -3.21 -12.13
N LYS A 418 -16.29 -3.47 -11.29
CA LYS A 418 -17.70 -3.16 -11.54
C LYS A 418 -18.01 -1.76 -11.04
N GLN A 419 -18.51 -0.90 -11.92
CA GLN A 419 -18.87 0.47 -11.56
C GLN A 419 -20.34 0.75 -11.88
N LEU A 420 -21.06 1.29 -10.91
CA LEU A 420 -22.45 1.70 -11.09
C LEU A 420 -22.53 2.99 -11.91
N ALA A 421 -21.57 3.89 -11.68
CA ALA A 421 -21.37 5.10 -12.46
C ALA A 421 -19.87 5.40 -12.60
N PRO A 422 -19.44 5.96 -13.74
CA PRO A 422 -18.06 6.38 -13.90
C PRO A 422 -17.71 7.51 -12.91
N LEU A 423 -16.41 7.81 -12.80
CA LEU A 423 -15.96 8.95 -11.99
C LEU A 423 -16.65 10.23 -12.45
N MET A 424 -17.35 10.89 -11.52
CA MET A 424 -18.14 12.08 -11.81
C MET A 424 -17.87 13.22 -10.83
N LYS A 425 -18.02 14.45 -11.31
CA LYS A 425 -18.01 15.68 -10.49
C LYS A 425 -19.43 16.21 -10.39
N LEU A 426 -19.94 16.39 -9.15
CA LEU A 426 -21.24 16.97 -8.88
C LEU A 426 -21.09 18.30 -8.14
N PRO A 427 -21.62 19.41 -8.65
CA PRO A 427 -21.67 20.67 -7.91
C PRO A 427 -22.66 20.55 -6.74
N LEU A 428 -22.31 21.15 -5.61
CA LEU A 428 -23.17 21.25 -4.44
C LEU A 428 -23.82 22.63 -4.35
N ALA A 429 -24.95 22.72 -3.67
CA ALA A 429 -25.61 24.01 -3.41
C ALA A 429 -24.68 24.97 -2.65
N ARG A 430 -24.69 26.23 -3.03
CA ARG A 430 -23.98 27.31 -2.34
C ARG A 430 -24.73 27.71 -1.08
N ILE A 431 -24.20 27.34 0.09
CA ILE A 431 -24.76 27.73 1.39
C ILE A 431 -24.04 28.96 1.96
N SER A 432 -22.85 29.25 1.46
CA SER A 432 -21.96 30.35 1.87
C SER A 432 -21.25 30.93 0.66
N ALA A 433 -20.50 32.00 0.84
CA ALA A 433 -19.61 32.54 -0.21
C ALA A 433 -18.47 31.58 -0.54
N SER A 434 -18.81 30.36 -0.94
CA SER A 434 -17.88 29.29 -1.32
C SER A 434 -18.48 28.43 -2.42
N GLU A 435 -17.62 27.96 -3.30
CA GLU A 435 -17.95 26.94 -4.29
C GLU A 435 -17.61 25.58 -3.73
N ARG A 436 -18.59 24.65 -3.77
CA ARG A 436 -18.48 23.30 -3.25
C ARG A 436 -18.82 22.31 -4.33
N PHE A 437 -18.03 21.25 -4.43
CA PHE A 437 -18.31 20.13 -5.33
C PHE A 437 -17.84 18.82 -4.74
N MET A 438 -18.48 17.74 -5.16
CA MET A 438 -18.10 16.36 -4.84
C MET A 438 -17.49 15.70 -6.07
N ILE A 439 -16.49 14.84 -5.83
CA ILE A 439 -15.97 13.91 -6.82
C ILE A 439 -16.33 12.53 -6.30
N LEU A 440 -17.06 11.74 -7.10
CA LEU A 440 -17.67 10.49 -6.69
C LEU A 440 -17.30 9.36 -7.66
N LEU A 441 -17.12 8.18 -7.10
CA LEU A 441 -16.98 6.92 -7.83
C LEU A 441 -17.74 5.83 -7.07
N TYR A 442 -18.60 5.10 -7.77
CA TYR A 442 -19.37 4.00 -7.21
C TYR A 442 -18.95 2.70 -7.87
N GLY A 443 -18.38 1.79 -7.08
CA GLY A 443 -17.90 0.55 -7.64
C GLY A 443 -17.31 -0.40 -6.61
N MET A 444 -16.87 -1.52 -7.11
CA MET A 444 -16.18 -2.57 -6.37
C MET A 444 -15.29 -3.37 -7.31
N ILE A 445 -14.28 -4.03 -6.77
CA ILE A 445 -13.52 -5.02 -7.51
C ILE A 445 -14.14 -6.41 -7.31
N GLN A 446 -14.28 -7.16 -8.39
CA GLN A 446 -14.85 -8.49 -8.40
C GLN A 446 -13.83 -9.48 -8.93
N VAL A 447 -13.46 -10.45 -8.12
CA VAL A 447 -12.57 -11.55 -8.50
C VAL A 447 -13.42 -12.77 -8.82
N TYR A 448 -13.41 -13.22 -10.08
CA TYR A 448 -14.17 -14.38 -10.56
C TYR A 448 -13.44 -15.69 -10.29
N ASN A 449 -12.12 -15.70 -10.57
CA ASN A 449 -11.30 -16.89 -10.39
C ASN A 449 -10.06 -16.58 -9.53
N PRO A 450 -10.17 -16.71 -8.20
CA PRO A 450 -9.04 -16.48 -7.30
C PRO A 450 -7.88 -17.48 -7.47
N ARG A 451 -8.11 -18.65 -8.11
CA ARG A 451 -7.05 -19.65 -8.36
C ARG A 451 -6.00 -19.19 -9.36
N ARG A 452 -6.31 -18.15 -10.17
CA ARG A 452 -5.35 -17.54 -11.11
C ARG A 452 -4.62 -16.35 -10.52
N ILE A 453 -4.63 -16.21 -9.20
CA ILE A 453 -3.95 -15.15 -8.47
C ILE A 453 -3.13 -15.77 -7.36
N VAL A 454 -1.86 -15.37 -7.26
CA VAL A 454 -0.96 -15.77 -6.18
C VAL A 454 -0.50 -14.55 -5.43
N VAL A 455 -0.64 -14.56 -4.11
CA VAL A 455 -0.23 -13.49 -3.21
C VAL A 455 1.01 -13.93 -2.45
N LEU A 456 2.08 -13.14 -2.53
CA LEU A 456 3.30 -13.32 -1.76
C LEU A 456 3.29 -12.33 -0.61
N LYS A 457 3.30 -12.81 0.63
CA LYS A 457 3.37 -11.98 1.84
C LYS A 457 4.73 -12.10 2.52
N ASN A 458 5.07 -11.14 3.37
CA ASN A 458 6.30 -11.14 4.17
C ASN A 458 7.59 -11.20 3.35
N ILE A 459 7.63 -10.49 2.21
CA ILE A 459 8.84 -10.42 1.39
C ILE A 459 9.85 -9.50 2.08
N GLY A 460 11.05 -10.02 2.35
CA GLY A 460 12.17 -9.23 2.87
C GLY A 460 12.82 -8.38 1.80
N VAL A 461 13.39 -7.26 2.21
CA VAL A 461 14.11 -6.34 1.32
C VAL A 461 15.58 -6.27 1.72
N LEU A 462 16.44 -6.50 0.74
CA LEU A 462 17.90 -6.39 0.89
C LEU A 462 18.30 -4.93 0.70
N GLY A 463 18.90 -4.30 1.70
CA GLY A 463 19.39 -2.93 1.53
C GLY A 463 19.60 -2.16 2.82
N LEU A 464 20.15 -0.94 2.68
CA LEU A 464 20.36 0.03 3.75
C LEU A 464 19.04 0.72 4.10
N ASN A 465 18.06 -0.05 4.60
CA ASN A 465 16.80 0.50 5.08
C ASN A 465 16.81 0.58 6.60
N ALA A 466 16.16 1.61 7.14
CA ALA A 466 15.89 1.72 8.57
C ALA A 466 15.12 0.48 9.10
N ASN A 467 14.41 -0.23 8.22
CA ASN A 467 13.63 -1.42 8.50
C ASN A 467 14.47 -2.71 8.55
N ARG A 468 15.72 -2.67 8.13
CA ARG A 468 16.63 -3.83 8.17
C ARG A 468 16.76 -4.38 9.60
N GLU A 469 16.71 -3.52 10.58
CA GLU A 469 16.77 -3.92 11.99
C GLU A 469 15.55 -4.73 12.43
N LEU A 470 14.37 -4.52 11.84
CA LEU A 470 13.16 -5.31 12.11
C LEU A 470 13.22 -6.71 11.51
N PHE A 471 13.97 -6.87 10.42
CA PHE A 471 14.20 -8.18 9.81
C PHE A 471 15.38 -8.93 10.43
N THR A 472 16.30 -8.22 11.08
CA THR A 472 17.61 -8.77 11.44
C THR A 472 17.89 -8.99 12.91
N PRO A 473 17.04 -8.76 13.93
CA PRO A 473 17.48 -9.03 15.29
C PRO A 473 17.99 -10.47 15.48
N ASN A 474 17.57 -11.40 14.60
CA ASN A 474 17.99 -12.80 14.66
C ASN A 474 18.31 -13.46 13.33
N TYR A 475 17.99 -12.82 12.23
CA TYR A 475 18.56 -13.19 10.95
C TYR A 475 19.83 -12.34 10.78
N GLY A 476 20.91 -12.67 11.49
CA GLY A 476 22.16 -11.96 11.37
C GLY A 476 22.53 -11.77 9.90
N ALA A 477 23.33 -10.77 9.59
CA ALA A 477 23.76 -10.45 8.21
C ALA A 477 24.30 -11.67 7.45
N ALA A 478 24.67 -12.74 8.15
CA ALA A 478 25.08 -14.04 7.63
C ALA A 478 23.91 -14.91 7.11
N SER A 479 22.65 -14.71 7.55
CA SER A 479 21.56 -15.59 7.12
C SER A 479 20.88 -15.15 5.82
N PHE A 480 21.06 -13.90 5.38
CA PHE A 480 20.58 -13.46 4.08
C PHE A 480 21.39 -13.99 2.89
N GLY A 481 22.50 -14.64 3.13
CA GLY A 481 23.38 -15.17 2.07
C GLY A 481 23.59 -16.68 2.06
N THR A 482 23.23 -17.42 3.10
CA THR A 482 23.71 -18.80 3.25
C THR A 482 22.69 -19.86 3.63
N VAL A 483 21.48 -19.50 4.02
CA VAL A 483 20.46 -20.51 4.36
C VAL A 483 19.21 -20.26 3.54
N ARG A 484 19.10 -20.96 2.43
CA ARG A 484 17.77 -21.25 1.85
C ARG A 484 17.11 -22.26 2.77
N PRO A 485 15.96 -22.00 3.39
CA PRO A 485 15.18 -23.11 3.91
C PRO A 485 14.77 -23.93 2.70
N SER A 486 15.21 -25.17 2.65
CA SER A 486 14.64 -26.15 1.73
C SER A 486 13.12 -26.11 1.91
N LEU A 487 12.43 -25.88 0.81
CA LEU A 487 11.00 -26.11 0.71
C LEU A 487 10.74 -27.57 1.12
N GLN A 488 10.24 -27.79 2.32
CA GLN A 488 9.60 -29.03 2.77
C GLN A 488 8.12 -28.78 2.93
#